data_92a72aeb7238386c78681443121b100b
#
_entry.id   92a72aeb7238386c78681443121b100b
#
_cell.length_a   1.000
_cell.length_b   1.000
_cell.length_c   1.000
_cell.angle_alpha   90.00
_cell.angle_beta   90.00
_cell.angle_gamma   90.00
#
_symmetry.space_group_name_H-M   'P 1'
#
loop_
_entity.id
_entity.type
_entity.pdbx_description
1 polymer ?
#
loop_
_entity_poly.entity_id
_entity_poly.type
_entity_poly.pdbx_seq_one_letter_code
_entity_poly.pdbx_strand_id
1 'polypeptide(L)'
;MKPGSDPWAVLISLAHCLRLEVTSPNESTVQKDSADGLAPMSLQRVEESLTRHGYAFVEDEEHPDILRARFDDYRFQFMLTGEERGVLQTRGRWNHTVDVSRKVEIIKLCNEWNMNRIWPKVYVRRESEGLLGVYGELAADFRVGALDTQVDNAIACGLSTVIAFFRSLEERLGDELDDLDA
;
A
#
# COMPACT_ATOMS: atom_id res chain seq x y z
N MET A 1 -8.69 -25.44 -24.57
CA MET A 1 -8.02 -24.12 -24.53
C MET A 1 -8.94 -23.14 -23.81
N LYS A 2 -8.63 -22.81 -22.54
CA LYS A 2 -9.34 -21.75 -21.79
C LYS A 2 -8.69 -20.40 -22.16
N PRO A 3 -9.48 -19.32 -22.39
CA PRO A 3 -8.90 -18.00 -22.65
C PRO A 3 -8.17 -17.51 -21.40
N GLY A 4 -6.93 -17.08 -21.59
CA GLY A 4 -6.09 -16.53 -20.53
C GLY A 4 -6.70 -15.27 -19.94
N SER A 5 -6.74 -15.20 -18.64
CA SER A 5 -7.10 -14.00 -17.90
C SER A 5 -6.08 -12.90 -18.20
N ASP A 6 -6.56 -11.79 -18.75
CA ASP A 6 -5.78 -10.59 -19.03
C ASP A 6 -5.20 -10.03 -17.70
N PRO A 7 -3.88 -9.96 -17.52
CA PRO A 7 -3.29 -9.41 -16.30
C PRO A 7 -3.62 -7.95 -16.05
N TRP A 8 -4.09 -7.21 -17.05
CA TRP A 8 -4.46 -5.80 -16.96
C TRP A 8 -5.92 -5.58 -16.53
N ALA A 9 -6.78 -6.60 -16.57
CA ALA A 9 -8.18 -6.51 -16.16
C ALA A 9 -8.33 -6.18 -14.66
N VAL A 10 -7.35 -6.54 -13.84
CA VAL A 10 -7.33 -6.25 -12.40
C VAL A 10 -7.13 -4.74 -12.13
N LEU A 11 -6.36 -4.04 -12.98
CA LEU A 11 -6.14 -2.59 -12.84
C LEU A 11 -7.40 -1.78 -13.16
N ILE A 12 -8.27 -2.28 -14.04
CA ILE A 12 -9.51 -1.59 -14.43
C ILE A 12 -10.58 -1.73 -13.33
N SER A 13 -10.58 -2.83 -12.57
CA SER A 13 -11.53 -3.04 -11.47
C SER A 13 -11.23 -2.13 -10.26
N LEU A 14 -9.95 -1.79 -10.02
CA LEU A 14 -9.55 -0.88 -8.94
C LEU A 14 -9.93 0.59 -9.20
N ALA A 15 -10.04 1.00 -10.46
CA ALA A 15 -10.53 2.33 -10.83
C ALA A 15 -12.02 2.54 -10.46
N HIS A 16 -12.77 1.47 -10.21
CA HIS A 16 -14.19 1.53 -9.81
C HIS A 16 -14.38 1.71 -8.30
N CYS A 17 -13.40 1.32 -7.48
CA CYS A 17 -13.45 1.53 -6.03
C CYS A 17 -12.94 2.92 -5.62
N LEU A 18 -12.00 3.47 -6.38
CA LEU A 18 -11.64 4.88 -6.32
C LEU A 18 -12.53 5.60 -7.34
N ARG A 19 -13.58 6.26 -6.88
CA ARG A 19 -14.48 7.09 -7.69
C ARG A 19 -13.71 8.31 -8.21
N LEU A 20 -12.71 8.06 -9.06
CA LEU A 20 -12.08 9.07 -9.88
C LEU A 20 -12.91 9.14 -11.16
N GLU A 21 -13.87 10.04 -11.19
CA GLU A 21 -14.44 10.51 -12.45
C GLU A 21 -13.29 11.09 -13.26
N VAL A 22 -12.80 10.34 -14.23
CA VAL A 22 -11.97 10.88 -15.30
C VAL A 22 -12.88 11.71 -16.18
N THR A 23 -13.13 12.95 -15.77
CA THR A 23 -13.63 13.97 -16.67
C THR A 23 -12.50 14.27 -17.66
N SER A 24 -12.80 14.13 -18.94
CA SER A 24 -11.91 14.55 -20.03
C SER A 24 -11.33 15.92 -19.75
N PRO A 25 -10.02 16.15 -19.92
CA PRO A 25 -9.45 17.45 -19.69
C PRO A 25 -10.04 18.45 -20.68
N ASN A 26 -10.86 19.36 -20.17
CA ASN A 26 -11.16 20.59 -20.85
C ASN A 26 -9.87 21.42 -20.81
N GLU A 27 -9.32 21.72 -21.98
CA GLU A 27 -8.16 22.55 -22.19
C GLU A 27 -8.41 23.97 -21.63
N SER A 28 -8.16 24.19 -20.35
CA SER A 28 -7.88 25.55 -19.83
C SER A 28 -7.78 25.66 -18.31
N THR A 29 -7.32 24.64 -17.61
CA THR A 29 -6.79 24.85 -16.26
C THR A 29 -5.59 23.96 -16.06
N VAL A 30 -4.52 24.24 -16.79
CA VAL A 30 -3.18 23.93 -16.29
C VAL A 30 -3.05 24.83 -15.06
N GLN A 31 -3.45 24.29 -13.93
CA GLN A 31 -3.13 24.89 -12.65
C GLN A 31 -1.61 24.97 -12.63
N LYS A 32 -1.11 26.18 -12.65
CA LYS A 32 0.30 26.54 -12.61
C LYS A 32 0.83 25.96 -11.31
N ASP A 33 1.27 24.70 -11.36
CA ASP A 33 2.11 24.13 -10.32
C ASP A 33 3.26 25.12 -10.17
N SER A 34 3.37 25.68 -8.99
CA SER A 34 4.38 26.69 -8.67
C SER A 34 5.70 26.13 -9.13
N ALA A 35 6.38 26.86 -9.99
CA ALA A 35 7.69 26.53 -10.54
C ALA A 35 8.80 26.59 -9.47
N ASP A 36 8.48 26.18 -8.25
CA ASP A 36 9.40 26.07 -7.13
C ASP A 36 9.65 24.61 -6.84
N GLY A 37 10.89 24.31 -6.83
CA GLY A 37 11.53 23.04 -6.82
C GLY A 37 11.02 22.00 -5.83
N LEU A 38 11.56 20.81 -5.95
CA LEU A 38 11.31 19.67 -5.09
C LEU A 38 11.41 20.08 -3.61
N ALA A 39 10.33 19.91 -2.85
CA ALA A 39 10.35 20.19 -1.43
C ALA A 39 10.80 18.94 -0.63
N PRO A 40 11.56 19.11 0.47
CA PRO A 40 11.97 17.99 1.33
C PRO A 40 10.77 17.19 1.85
N MET A 41 10.95 15.90 2.05
CA MET A 41 9.92 15.06 2.65
C MET A 41 9.75 15.38 4.15
N SER A 42 8.49 15.37 4.57
CA SER A 42 8.10 15.45 5.98
C SER A 42 6.82 14.63 6.21
N LEU A 43 6.59 14.25 7.47
CA LEU A 43 5.35 13.54 7.83
C LEU A 43 4.13 14.43 7.58
N GLN A 44 4.25 15.73 7.84
CA GLN A 44 3.21 16.71 7.55
C GLN A 44 2.76 16.67 6.07
N ARG A 45 3.67 16.51 5.11
CA ARG A 45 3.30 16.40 3.69
C ARG A 45 2.53 15.10 3.39
N VAL A 46 2.80 14.03 4.14
CA VAL A 46 2.01 12.79 4.06
C VAL A 46 0.59 13.05 4.60
N GLU A 47 0.46 13.73 5.74
CA GLU A 47 -0.84 14.14 6.32
C GLU A 47 -1.64 15.01 5.37
N GLU A 48 -1.00 16.01 4.77
CA GLU A 48 -1.62 16.90 3.79
C GLU A 48 -2.11 16.11 2.56
N SER A 49 -1.33 15.13 2.08
CA SER A 49 -1.73 14.25 1.00
C SER A 49 -2.95 13.41 1.38
N LEU A 50 -2.91 12.72 2.52
CA LEU A 50 -4.03 11.91 3.01
C LEU A 50 -5.30 12.76 3.18
N THR A 51 -5.15 13.97 3.73
CA THR A 51 -6.25 14.93 3.92
C THR A 51 -6.86 15.38 2.60
N ARG A 52 -6.02 15.74 1.61
CA ARG A 52 -6.50 16.14 0.26
C ARG A 52 -7.34 15.05 -0.41
N HIS A 53 -7.01 13.79 -0.16
CA HIS A 53 -7.73 12.65 -0.71
C HIS A 53 -8.92 12.20 0.17
N GLY A 54 -9.19 12.90 1.27
CA GLY A 54 -10.30 12.58 2.18
C GLY A 54 -10.08 11.30 2.97
N TYR A 55 -8.84 10.87 3.16
CA TYR A 55 -8.50 9.67 3.92
C TYR A 55 -8.42 10.00 5.42
N ALA A 56 -9.08 9.16 6.23
CA ALA A 56 -8.99 9.25 7.68
C ALA A 56 -7.70 8.57 8.16
N PHE A 57 -6.98 9.23 9.05
CA PHE A 57 -5.77 8.71 9.68
C PHE A 57 -5.68 9.21 11.14
N VAL A 58 -4.81 8.58 11.90
CA VAL A 58 -4.45 8.98 13.26
C VAL A 58 -2.93 8.89 13.41
N GLU A 59 -2.37 9.75 14.26
CA GLU A 59 -0.99 9.59 14.72
C GLU A 59 -0.89 8.40 15.66
N ASP A 60 0.24 7.70 15.63
CA ASP A 60 0.53 6.61 16.55
C ASP A 60 0.92 7.19 17.91
N GLU A 61 0.20 6.81 18.98
CA GLU A 61 0.45 7.33 20.34
C GLU A 61 1.84 6.97 20.89
N GLU A 62 2.38 5.80 20.52
CA GLU A 62 3.69 5.33 20.96
C GLU A 62 4.81 5.77 20.02
N HIS A 63 4.49 5.99 18.75
CA HIS A 63 5.43 6.33 17.68
C HIS A 63 4.93 7.52 16.86
N PRO A 64 5.13 8.76 17.32
CA PRO A 64 4.60 9.96 16.66
C PRO A 64 5.12 10.19 15.24
N ASP A 65 6.09 9.40 14.82
CA ASP A 65 6.64 9.38 13.45
C ASP A 65 5.88 8.46 12.49
N ILE A 66 4.76 7.88 12.93
CA ILE A 66 3.95 6.94 12.16
C ILE A 66 2.50 7.43 12.10
N LEU A 67 1.95 7.53 10.88
CA LEU A 67 0.52 7.71 10.68
C LEU A 67 -0.12 6.35 10.46
N ARG A 68 -1.26 6.12 11.09
CA ARG A 68 -2.07 4.90 10.93
C ARG A 68 -3.38 5.19 10.25
N ALA A 69 -3.78 4.32 9.33
CA ALA A 69 -5.06 4.39 8.65
C ALA A 69 -5.64 2.99 8.41
N ARG A 70 -6.91 2.93 8.02
CA ARG A 70 -7.58 1.70 7.58
C ARG A 70 -8.18 1.92 6.20
N PHE A 71 -7.95 0.96 5.30
CA PHE A 71 -8.51 0.92 3.96
C PHE A 71 -9.00 -0.49 3.67
N ASP A 72 -10.26 -0.65 3.29
CA ASP A 72 -10.89 -1.95 3.06
C ASP A 72 -10.64 -2.94 4.23
N ASP A 73 -10.77 -2.44 5.46
CA ASP A 73 -10.46 -3.15 6.71
C ASP A 73 -8.99 -3.49 6.98
N TYR A 74 -8.09 -3.35 6.01
CA TYR A 74 -6.65 -3.54 6.24
C TYR A 74 -6.03 -2.37 6.99
N ARG A 75 -5.01 -2.68 7.81
CA ARG A 75 -4.28 -1.70 8.59
C ARG A 75 -3.07 -1.21 7.81
N PHE A 76 -2.95 0.10 7.70
CA PHE A 76 -1.82 0.75 7.04
C PHE A 76 -1.05 1.66 7.98
N GLN A 77 0.24 1.77 7.69
CA GLN A 77 1.18 2.69 8.33
C GLN A 77 1.92 3.46 7.25
N PHE A 78 2.07 4.76 7.47
CA PHE A 78 2.90 5.65 6.66
C PHE A 78 4.01 6.17 7.55
N MET A 79 5.25 6.05 7.12
CA MET A 79 6.41 6.48 7.88
C MET A 79 7.53 6.96 6.97
N LEU A 80 8.38 7.83 7.51
CA LEU A 80 9.60 8.24 6.84
C LEU A 80 10.78 7.47 7.42
N THR A 81 11.55 6.82 6.56
CA THR A 81 12.68 5.98 6.90
C THR A 81 13.96 6.44 6.21
N GLY A 82 15.08 5.75 6.46
CA GLY A 82 16.40 6.13 5.94
C GLY A 82 17.10 7.16 6.82
N GLU A 83 18.40 7.39 6.58
CA GLU A 83 19.23 8.28 7.40
C GLU A 83 18.70 9.71 7.47
N GLU A 84 18.19 10.23 6.34
CA GLU A 84 17.66 11.60 6.22
C GLU A 84 16.14 11.64 6.30
N ARG A 85 15.48 10.52 6.66
CA ARG A 85 14.01 10.41 6.66
C ARG A 85 13.36 10.80 5.32
N GLY A 86 14.08 10.62 4.24
CA GLY A 86 13.63 10.97 2.88
C GLY A 86 12.96 9.82 2.13
N VAL A 87 12.81 8.63 2.73
CA VAL A 87 12.14 7.48 2.12
C VAL A 87 10.76 7.33 2.71
N LEU A 88 9.72 7.60 1.90
CA LEU A 88 8.33 7.33 2.28
C LEU A 88 8.06 5.84 2.18
N GLN A 89 7.65 5.22 3.28
CA GLN A 89 7.22 3.82 3.34
C GLN A 89 5.71 3.75 3.63
N THR A 90 4.96 3.16 2.71
CA THR A 90 3.56 2.76 2.89
C THR A 90 3.53 1.28 3.17
N ARG A 91 3.13 0.87 4.36
CA ARG A 91 3.10 -0.53 4.79
C ARG A 91 1.68 -0.92 5.18
N GLY A 92 1.17 -2.00 4.60
CA GLY A 92 -0.05 -2.66 5.02
C GLY A 92 0.24 -3.96 5.77
N ARG A 93 -0.65 -4.30 6.71
CA ARG A 93 -0.70 -5.58 7.39
C ARG A 93 -2.02 -6.26 7.05
N TRP A 94 -1.93 -7.52 6.62
CA TRP A 94 -3.10 -8.35 6.40
C TRP A 94 -3.84 -8.61 7.73
N ASN A 95 -5.17 -8.70 7.70
CA ASN A 95 -5.97 -8.75 8.92
C ASN A 95 -5.84 -10.07 9.69
N HIS A 96 -5.55 -11.16 8.96
CA HIS A 96 -5.40 -12.48 9.57
C HIS A 96 -3.96 -12.73 10.03
N THR A 97 -3.82 -13.68 10.94
CA THR A 97 -2.54 -14.28 11.32
C THR A 97 -2.48 -15.71 10.78
N VAL A 98 -1.29 -16.20 10.57
CA VAL A 98 -1.06 -17.54 10.03
C VAL A 98 -0.25 -18.35 11.04
N ASP A 99 -0.65 -19.60 11.30
CA ASP A 99 0.15 -20.50 12.13
C ASP A 99 1.52 -20.76 11.50
N VAL A 100 2.54 -20.86 12.33
CA VAL A 100 3.92 -21.03 11.88
C VAL A 100 4.14 -22.34 11.10
N SER A 101 3.27 -23.35 11.27
CA SER A 101 3.30 -24.60 10.49
C SER A 101 3.05 -24.35 9.00
N ARG A 102 2.29 -23.33 8.64
CA ARG A 102 2.02 -22.92 7.24
C ARG A 102 3.07 -21.95 6.66
N LYS A 103 4.14 -21.66 7.39
CA LYS A 103 5.17 -20.68 6.99
C LYS A 103 5.67 -20.91 5.55
N VAL A 104 5.95 -22.13 5.18
CA VAL A 104 6.52 -22.46 3.86
C VAL A 104 5.54 -22.14 2.74
N GLU A 105 4.26 -22.40 2.95
CA GLU A 105 3.20 -22.12 2.00
C GLU A 105 3.07 -20.60 1.78
N ILE A 106 2.94 -19.83 2.85
CA ILE A 106 2.78 -18.37 2.73
C ILE A 106 4.03 -17.70 2.14
N ILE A 107 5.24 -18.18 2.48
CA ILE A 107 6.47 -17.70 1.84
C ILE A 107 6.45 -17.97 0.33
N LYS A 108 5.96 -19.12 -0.12
CA LYS A 108 5.84 -19.41 -1.56
C LYS A 108 4.90 -18.42 -2.25
N LEU A 109 3.73 -18.13 -1.65
CA LEU A 109 2.79 -17.14 -2.19
C LEU A 109 3.40 -15.73 -2.26
N CYS A 110 4.11 -15.31 -1.21
CA CYS A 110 4.83 -14.04 -1.22
C CYS A 110 5.93 -14.00 -2.30
N ASN A 111 6.72 -15.07 -2.45
CA ASN A 111 7.76 -15.13 -3.46
C ASN A 111 7.18 -15.11 -4.87
N GLU A 112 6.10 -15.85 -5.13
CA GLU A 112 5.40 -15.81 -6.42
C GLU A 112 4.94 -14.39 -6.78
N TRP A 113 4.36 -13.66 -5.80
CA TRP A 113 3.98 -12.28 -6.00
C TRP A 113 5.19 -11.41 -6.35
N ASN A 114 6.25 -11.45 -5.54
CA ASN A 114 7.46 -10.67 -5.73
C ASN A 114 8.18 -10.98 -7.06
N MET A 115 8.08 -12.19 -7.56
CA MET A 115 8.67 -12.57 -8.87
C MET A 115 7.87 -11.99 -10.05
N ASN A 116 6.56 -11.83 -9.92
CA ASN A 116 5.67 -11.46 -11.02
C ASN A 116 5.18 -10.02 -10.95
N ARG A 117 5.50 -9.27 -9.89
CA ARG A 117 5.04 -7.89 -9.65
C ARG A 117 6.19 -7.02 -9.16
N ILE A 118 6.21 -5.78 -9.62
CA ILE A 118 7.18 -4.78 -9.13
C ILE A 118 6.81 -4.33 -7.72
N TRP A 119 5.52 -4.16 -7.46
CA TRP A 119 4.96 -3.69 -6.20
C TRP A 119 3.76 -4.53 -5.75
N PRO A 120 3.51 -4.56 -4.44
CA PRO A 120 4.40 -4.18 -3.35
C PRO A 120 5.48 -5.26 -3.13
N LYS A 121 6.51 -4.96 -2.34
CA LYS A 121 7.32 -5.99 -1.68
C LYS A 121 6.44 -6.66 -0.63
N VAL A 122 6.32 -7.99 -0.66
CA VAL A 122 5.52 -8.74 0.31
C VAL A 122 6.35 -9.75 1.07
N TYR A 123 6.03 -9.94 2.37
CA TYR A 123 6.80 -10.79 3.26
C TYR A 123 6.00 -11.20 4.50
N VAL A 124 6.52 -12.20 5.22
CA VAL A 124 6.00 -12.65 6.51
C VAL A 124 6.91 -12.22 7.65
N ARG A 125 6.32 -11.90 8.80
CA ARG A 125 7.01 -11.61 10.05
C ARG A 125 6.42 -12.46 11.17
N ARG A 126 7.28 -12.89 12.11
CA ARG A 126 6.80 -13.43 13.38
C ARG A 126 6.24 -12.28 14.23
N GLU A 127 5.00 -12.42 14.68
CA GLU A 127 4.32 -11.44 15.55
C GLU A 127 4.28 -11.91 17.01
N SER A 128 4.07 -13.20 17.20
CA SER A 128 4.09 -13.84 18.51
C SER A 128 4.59 -15.27 18.40
N GLU A 129 4.62 -16.01 19.52
CA GLU A 129 4.94 -17.44 19.49
C GLU A 129 3.88 -18.19 18.69
N GLY A 130 4.35 -18.90 17.64
CA GLY A 130 3.49 -19.68 16.76
C GLY A 130 2.74 -18.92 15.68
N LEU A 131 2.72 -17.56 15.68
CA LEU A 131 1.94 -16.78 14.73
C LEU A 131 2.79 -15.88 13.82
N LEU A 132 2.39 -15.83 12.56
CA LEU A 132 2.99 -15.02 11.51
C LEU A 132 1.98 -13.98 11.02
N GLY A 133 2.44 -12.74 10.84
CA GLY A 133 1.73 -11.71 10.09
C GLY A 133 2.24 -11.61 8.66
N VAL A 134 1.35 -11.27 7.73
CA VAL A 134 1.67 -11.02 6.32
C VAL A 134 1.62 -9.52 6.05
N TYR A 135 2.64 -9.03 5.38
CA TYR A 135 2.85 -7.61 5.12
C TYR A 135 3.10 -7.34 3.64
N GLY A 136 2.59 -6.20 3.20
CA GLY A 136 2.96 -5.59 1.92
C GLY A 136 3.47 -4.18 2.13
N GLU A 137 4.53 -3.77 1.42
CA GLU A 137 5.06 -2.42 1.54
C GLU A 137 5.58 -1.87 0.21
N LEU A 138 5.40 -0.57 0.03
CA LEU A 138 6.03 0.21 -1.01
C LEU A 138 6.91 1.26 -0.35
N ALA A 139 8.14 1.39 -0.83
CA ALA A 139 9.07 2.44 -0.42
C ALA A 139 9.41 3.32 -1.63
N ALA A 140 9.27 4.64 -1.47
CA ALA A 140 9.63 5.63 -2.48
C ALA A 140 10.74 6.55 -1.95
N ASP A 141 11.82 6.67 -2.69
CA ASP A 141 12.98 7.50 -2.32
C ASP A 141 12.77 8.95 -2.77
N PHE A 142 12.62 9.83 -1.81
CA PHE A 142 12.46 11.28 -1.99
C PHE A 142 13.55 12.07 -1.24
N ARG A 143 14.74 11.51 -1.07
CA ARG A 143 15.86 12.19 -0.39
C ARG A 143 16.25 13.51 -1.03
N VAL A 144 16.05 13.64 -2.32
CA VAL A 144 16.28 14.90 -3.06
C VAL A 144 15.08 15.83 -3.09
N GLY A 145 13.99 15.49 -2.36
CA GLY A 145 12.72 16.16 -2.39
C GLY A 145 11.72 15.54 -3.36
N ALA A 146 10.47 15.99 -3.29
CA ALA A 146 9.38 15.54 -4.13
C ALA A 146 8.39 16.67 -4.43
N LEU A 147 7.67 16.57 -5.55
CA LEU A 147 6.43 17.31 -5.79
C LEU A 147 5.28 16.65 -5.00
N ASP A 148 4.25 17.41 -4.65
CA ASP A 148 3.08 16.86 -3.95
C ASP A 148 2.38 15.77 -4.77
N THR A 149 2.29 15.93 -6.07
CA THR A 149 1.76 14.92 -6.98
C THR A 149 2.56 13.61 -6.95
N GLN A 150 3.87 13.66 -6.71
CA GLN A 150 4.70 12.46 -6.57
C GLN A 150 4.43 11.76 -5.24
N VAL A 151 4.23 12.52 -4.17
CA VAL A 151 3.84 11.99 -2.85
C VAL A 151 2.46 11.32 -2.95
N ASP A 152 1.48 12.01 -3.55
CA ASP A 152 0.13 11.49 -3.76
C ASP A 152 0.16 10.17 -4.55
N ASN A 153 0.91 10.13 -5.66
CA ASN A 153 1.05 8.93 -6.48
C ASN A 153 1.72 7.77 -5.74
N ALA A 154 2.75 8.04 -4.93
CA ALA A 154 3.42 7.00 -4.14
C ALA A 154 2.49 6.38 -3.09
N ILE A 155 1.70 7.22 -2.40
CA ILE A 155 0.69 6.77 -1.43
C ILE A 155 -0.39 5.93 -2.14
N ALA A 156 -0.97 6.45 -3.23
CA ALA A 156 -2.02 5.74 -3.98
C ALA A 156 -1.52 4.40 -4.54
N CYS A 157 -0.31 4.36 -5.09
CA CYS A 157 0.33 3.14 -5.57
C CYS A 157 0.56 2.14 -4.42
N GLY A 158 1.07 2.60 -3.27
CA GLY A 158 1.27 1.76 -2.10
C GLY A 158 -0.03 1.13 -1.60
N LEU A 159 -1.08 1.94 -1.45
CA LEU A 159 -2.40 1.48 -1.02
C LEU A 159 -2.98 0.45 -2.00
N SER A 160 -3.09 0.81 -3.28
CA SER A 160 -3.74 -0.03 -4.29
C SER A 160 -3.04 -1.37 -4.49
N THR A 161 -1.71 -1.38 -4.54
CA THR A 161 -0.94 -2.60 -4.80
C THR A 161 -0.91 -3.53 -3.58
N VAL A 162 -0.85 -2.98 -2.37
CA VAL A 162 -0.92 -3.78 -1.13
C VAL A 162 -2.31 -4.40 -0.95
N ILE A 163 -3.38 -3.64 -1.20
CA ILE A 163 -4.76 -4.17 -1.16
C ILE A 163 -4.94 -5.27 -2.20
N ALA A 164 -4.43 -5.07 -3.43
CA ALA A 164 -4.50 -6.09 -4.48
C ALA A 164 -3.80 -7.39 -4.08
N PHE A 165 -2.66 -7.29 -3.39
CA PHE A 165 -1.98 -8.48 -2.86
C PHE A 165 -2.81 -9.20 -1.79
N PHE A 166 -3.36 -8.48 -0.80
CA PHE A 166 -4.15 -9.10 0.27
C PHE A 166 -5.40 -9.78 -0.28
N ARG A 167 -6.11 -9.15 -1.21
CA ARG A 167 -7.25 -9.78 -1.90
C ARG A 167 -6.84 -11.04 -2.67
N SER A 168 -5.69 -10.99 -3.39
CA SER A 168 -5.17 -12.18 -4.07
C SER A 168 -4.78 -13.31 -3.10
N LEU A 169 -4.34 -12.96 -1.88
CA LEU A 169 -4.04 -13.93 -0.84
C LEU A 169 -5.31 -14.59 -0.32
N GLU A 170 -6.36 -13.79 -0.06
CA GLU A 170 -7.68 -14.26 0.36
C GLU A 170 -8.32 -15.18 -0.68
N GLU A 171 -8.29 -14.79 -1.97
CA GLU A 171 -8.78 -15.63 -3.06
C GLU A 171 -8.07 -16.99 -3.13
N ARG A 172 -6.77 -17.05 -2.80
CA ARG A 172 -5.98 -18.29 -2.85
C ARG A 172 -6.14 -19.17 -1.63
N LEU A 173 -6.35 -18.57 -0.46
CA LEU A 173 -6.54 -19.30 0.79
C LEU A 173 -8.00 -19.74 0.97
N GLY A 174 -8.95 -19.02 0.34
CA GLY A 174 -10.37 -19.40 0.27
C GLY A 174 -10.97 -19.74 1.64
N ASP A 175 -11.70 -20.85 1.67
CA ASP A 175 -12.44 -21.34 2.86
C ASP A 175 -11.52 -21.69 4.06
N GLU A 176 -10.19 -21.75 3.86
CA GLU A 176 -9.21 -21.99 4.92
C GLU A 176 -9.00 -20.75 5.84
N LEU A 177 -9.56 -19.60 5.47
CA LEU A 177 -9.48 -18.38 6.29
C LEU A 177 -10.33 -18.49 7.57
N ASP A 178 -11.46 -19.21 7.50
CA ASP A 178 -12.34 -19.40 8.65
C ASP A 178 -11.66 -20.18 9.78
N ASP A 179 -10.69 -21.03 9.45
CA ASP A 179 -9.88 -21.79 10.41
C ASP A 179 -8.72 -20.96 11.03
N LEU A 180 -8.39 -19.80 10.46
CA LEU A 180 -7.27 -18.96 10.95
C LEU A 180 -7.67 -18.04 12.11
N ASP A 181 -8.93 -17.74 12.27
CA ASP A 181 -9.48 -16.85 13.31
C ASP A 181 -10.06 -17.64 14.52
N ALA A 182 -9.97 -18.96 14.52
CA ALA A 182 -10.45 -19.86 15.59
C ALA A 182 -9.32 -20.19 16.57
#